data_5ffa778de7191c41c63f394b14628921
#
_entry.id   5ffa778de7191c41c63f394b14628921
#
_cell.length_a   1.000
_cell.length_b   1.000
_cell.length_c   1.000
_cell.angle_alpha   90.00
_cell.angle_beta   90.00
_cell.angle_gamma   90.00
#
_symmetry.space_group_name_H-M   'P 1'
#
loop_
_entity.id
_entity.type
_entity.pdbx_description
1 polymer ?
#
loop_
_entity_poly.entity_id
_entity_poly.type
_entity_poly.pdbx_seq_one_letter_code
_entity_poly.pdbx_strand_id
1 'polypeptide(L)'
;MTIEKIRKDYELIDLFCNLAEVPSPSMHEEKVAEWIKNYCDKNEISCKLDDFGNVVINIPATDQTKAPMMLSAHMDVIGDDSPVKTYLDENDNIHAEGRTLGGDDKAGVANALLFAKELAHSDMKHGGLEVMFTRDEENNLSGIRNANLK
;
A
#
# COMPACT_ATOMS: atom_id res chain seq x y z
N MET A 1 22.97 7.85 9.35
CA MET A 1 22.29 8.25 8.08
C MET A 1 21.10 9.13 8.43
N THR A 2 20.55 9.98 7.53
CA THR A 2 19.32 10.74 7.82
C THR A 2 18.13 10.13 7.08
N ILE A 3 16.90 10.33 7.60
CA ILE A 3 15.68 9.80 6.96
C ILE A 3 15.50 10.38 5.55
N GLU A 4 15.82 11.66 5.33
CA GLU A 4 15.72 12.32 4.03
C GLU A 4 16.68 11.69 3.00
N LYS A 5 17.87 11.30 3.45
CA LYS A 5 18.85 10.67 2.56
C LYS A 5 18.39 9.27 2.15
N ILE A 6 17.93 8.44 3.09
CA ILE A 6 17.51 7.07 2.80
C ILE A 6 16.23 7.05 1.94
N ARG A 7 15.28 7.98 2.18
CA ARG A 7 14.10 8.16 1.33
C ARG A 7 14.47 8.52 -0.10
N LYS A 8 15.49 9.37 -0.28
CA LYS A 8 15.98 9.74 -1.62
C LYS A 8 16.68 8.60 -2.35
N ASP A 9 17.42 7.76 -1.61
CA ASP A 9 18.25 6.71 -2.18
C ASP A 9 17.44 5.41 -2.45
N TYR A 10 16.30 5.22 -1.76
CA TYR A 10 15.49 4.01 -1.83
C TYR A 10 13.99 4.32 -1.99
N GLU A 11 13.46 4.10 -3.19
CA GLU A 11 12.05 4.36 -3.52
C GLU A 11 11.08 3.64 -2.58
N LEU A 12 11.36 2.39 -2.22
CA LEU A 12 10.51 1.63 -1.30
C LEU A 12 10.40 2.31 0.07
N ILE A 13 11.50 2.84 0.57
CA ILE A 13 11.52 3.54 1.87
C ILE A 13 10.76 4.86 1.79
N ASP A 14 10.91 5.60 0.70
CA ASP A 14 10.13 6.84 0.51
C ASP A 14 8.64 6.54 0.41
N LEU A 15 8.27 5.51 -0.34
CA LEU A 15 6.88 5.05 -0.49
C LEU A 15 6.28 4.63 0.85
N PHE A 16 7.02 3.83 1.63
CA PHE A 16 6.61 3.42 2.97
C PHE A 16 6.41 4.63 3.91
N CYS A 17 7.38 5.54 3.98
CA CYS A 17 7.28 6.72 4.84
C CYS A 17 6.09 7.61 4.45
N ASN A 18 5.89 7.84 3.14
CA ASN A 18 4.75 8.61 2.66
C ASN A 18 3.41 7.96 3.08
N LEU A 19 3.28 6.64 2.96
CA LEU A 19 2.09 5.90 3.40
C LEU A 19 1.90 5.95 4.92
N ALA A 20 2.98 5.74 5.69
CA ALA A 20 2.94 5.79 7.15
C ALA A 20 2.50 7.17 7.66
N GLU A 21 2.89 8.25 6.98
CA GLU A 21 2.54 9.63 7.32
C GLU A 21 1.07 9.99 7.00
N VAL A 22 0.37 9.19 6.17
CA VAL A 22 -1.07 9.36 5.93
C VAL A 22 -1.87 8.67 7.04
N PRO A 23 -2.69 9.42 7.83
CA PRO A 23 -3.56 8.82 8.84
C PRO A 23 -4.62 7.91 8.20
N SER A 24 -4.84 6.73 8.79
CA SER A 24 -5.83 5.77 8.30
C SER A 24 -6.31 4.85 9.44
N PRO A 25 -6.95 5.39 10.51
CA PRO A 25 -7.54 4.52 11.52
C PRO A 25 -8.66 3.67 10.89
N SER A 26 -8.91 2.48 11.45
CA SER A 26 -9.92 1.54 10.93
C SER A 26 -11.27 2.22 10.68
N MET A 27 -11.90 1.95 9.56
CA MET A 27 -13.12 2.58 9.01
C MET A 27 -12.96 4.04 8.54
N HIS A 28 -11.75 4.61 8.59
CA HIS A 28 -11.43 5.98 8.15
C HIS A 28 -10.21 6.02 7.22
N GLU A 29 -10.13 5.07 6.29
CA GLU A 29 -9.01 4.88 5.36
C GLU A 29 -9.13 5.72 4.07
N GLU A 30 -10.11 6.59 3.96
CA GLU A 30 -10.38 7.36 2.73
C GLU A 30 -9.16 8.14 2.24
N LYS A 31 -8.39 8.73 3.19
CA LYS A 31 -7.18 9.52 2.85
C LYS A 31 -6.09 8.66 2.23
N VAL A 32 -5.84 7.49 2.81
CA VAL A 32 -4.80 6.58 2.27
C VAL A 32 -5.27 5.92 0.97
N ALA A 33 -6.55 5.59 0.85
CA ALA A 33 -7.11 5.07 -0.40
C ALA A 33 -6.98 6.09 -1.55
N GLU A 34 -7.28 7.37 -1.28
CA GLU A 34 -7.07 8.46 -2.24
C GLU A 34 -5.60 8.63 -2.59
N TRP A 35 -4.70 8.57 -1.58
CA TRP A 35 -3.27 8.65 -1.80
C TRP A 35 -2.78 7.53 -2.73
N ILE A 36 -3.23 6.28 -2.49
CA ILE A 36 -2.90 5.12 -3.33
C ILE A 36 -3.42 5.31 -4.76
N LYS A 37 -4.67 5.78 -4.93
CA LYS A 37 -5.22 6.07 -6.26
C LYS A 37 -4.37 7.10 -6.99
N ASN A 38 -4.01 8.20 -6.34
CA ASN A 38 -3.16 9.24 -6.92
C ASN A 38 -1.77 8.70 -7.31
N TYR A 39 -1.21 7.80 -6.51
CA TYR A 39 0.03 7.11 -6.87
C TYR A 39 -0.14 6.23 -8.12
N CYS A 40 -1.22 5.46 -8.19
CA CYS A 40 -1.53 4.63 -9.36
C CYS A 40 -1.73 5.47 -10.62
N ASP A 41 -2.51 6.54 -10.55
CA ASP A 41 -2.78 7.44 -11.67
C ASP A 41 -1.48 8.07 -12.19
N LYS A 42 -0.60 8.52 -11.29
CA LYS A 42 0.71 9.09 -11.64
C LYS A 42 1.64 8.06 -12.33
N ASN A 43 1.48 6.79 -12.02
CA ASN A 43 2.29 5.70 -12.58
C ASN A 43 1.54 4.91 -13.66
N GLU A 44 0.43 5.43 -14.20
CA GLU A 44 -0.35 4.81 -15.28
C GLU A 44 -0.82 3.37 -14.97
N ILE A 45 -1.15 3.12 -13.70
CA ILE A 45 -1.63 1.82 -13.20
C ILE A 45 -3.14 1.87 -13.03
N SER A 46 -3.87 0.88 -13.56
CA SER A 46 -5.32 0.77 -13.37
C SER A 46 -5.67 0.47 -11.91
N CYS A 47 -6.40 1.39 -11.27
CA CYS A 47 -6.79 1.31 -9.87
C CYS A 47 -8.25 1.73 -9.69
N LYS A 48 -8.99 1.02 -8.86
CA LYS A 48 -10.40 1.33 -8.53
C LYS A 48 -10.70 1.00 -7.07
N LEU A 49 -11.78 1.59 -6.57
CA LEU A 49 -12.41 1.13 -5.32
C LEU A 49 -13.46 0.07 -5.65
N ASP A 50 -13.58 -0.95 -4.80
CA ASP A 50 -14.74 -1.83 -4.80
C ASP A 50 -15.93 -1.19 -4.02
N ASP A 51 -17.06 -1.89 -3.94
CA ASP A 51 -18.28 -1.38 -3.30
C ASP A 51 -18.12 -1.15 -1.78
N PHE A 52 -17.15 -1.79 -1.15
CA PHE A 52 -16.83 -1.61 0.27
C PHE A 52 -15.79 -0.52 0.51
N GLY A 53 -15.09 -0.10 -0.54
CA GLY A 53 -14.02 0.90 -0.47
C GLY A 53 -12.61 0.31 -0.34
N ASN A 54 -12.44 -1.00 -0.56
CA ASN A 54 -11.12 -1.58 -0.77
C ASN A 54 -10.51 -1.04 -2.07
N VAL A 55 -9.21 -0.86 -2.09
CA VAL A 55 -8.49 -0.46 -3.30
C VAL A 55 -8.07 -1.70 -4.07
N VAL A 56 -8.44 -1.77 -5.35
CA VAL A 56 -8.12 -2.89 -6.23
C VAL A 56 -7.29 -2.39 -7.41
N ILE A 57 -6.10 -2.96 -7.58
CA ILE A 57 -5.22 -2.77 -8.73
C ILE A 57 -5.29 -4.02 -9.60
N ASN A 58 -5.35 -3.85 -10.92
CA ASN A 58 -5.35 -4.96 -11.85
C ASN A 58 -4.34 -4.73 -12.97
N ILE A 59 -3.38 -5.65 -13.09
CA ILE A 59 -2.38 -5.67 -14.15
C ILE A 59 -2.68 -6.87 -15.06
N PRO A 60 -3.06 -6.63 -16.31
CA PRO A 60 -3.43 -7.69 -17.25
C PRO A 60 -2.26 -8.67 -17.52
N ALA A 61 -2.58 -9.93 -17.73
CA ALA A 61 -1.60 -10.93 -18.13
C ALA A 61 -0.91 -10.57 -19.45
N THR A 62 0.41 -10.73 -19.49
CA THR A 62 1.20 -10.67 -20.73
C THR A 62 1.47 -12.06 -21.30
N ASP A 63 1.18 -13.11 -20.53
CA ASP A 63 1.26 -14.52 -20.91
C ASP A 63 0.15 -15.32 -20.22
N GLN A 64 -0.90 -15.64 -20.94
CA GLN A 64 -2.07 -16.35 -20.41
C GLN A 64 -1.80 -17.83 -20.09
N THR A 65 -0.63 -18.36 -20.41
CA THR A 65 -0.22 -19.72 -20.01
C THR A 65 0.33 -19.78 -18.59
N LYS A 66 0.60 -18.61 -17.98
CA LYS A 66 1.08 -18.49 -16.60
C LYS A 66 -0.09 -18.27 -15.65
N ALA A 67 0.06 -18.79 -14.43
CA ALA A 67 -0.92 -18.57 -13.39
C ALA A 67 -0.99 -17.07 -12.99
N PRO A 68 -2.19 -16.53 -12.75
CA PRO A 68 -2.34 -15.20 -12.17
C PRO A 68 -1.86 -15.21 -10.71
N MET A 69 -1.53 -14.03 -10.22
CA MET A 69 -1.06 -13.81 -8.85
C MET A 69 -1.94 -12.78 -8.17
N MET A 70 -2.16 -12.96 -6.87
CA MET A 70 -2.83 -11.98 -6.02
C MET A 70 -1.92 -11.59 -4.86
N LEU A 71 -1.86 -10.31 -4.55
CA LEU A 71 -1.26 -9.75 -3.35
C LEU A 71 -2.34 -9.04 -2.54
N SER A 72 -2.26 -9.14 -1.21
CA SER A 72 -3.17 -8.42 -0.33
C SER A 72 -2.40 -7.82 0.84
N ALA A 73 -2.82 -6.64 1.26
CA ALA A 73 -2.37 -5.93 2.45
C ALA A 73 -3.54 -5.10 3.00
N HIS A 74 -3.49 -4.65 4.25
CA HIS A 74 -4.52 -3.75 4.75
C HIS A 74 -4.04 -2.30 4.84
N MET A 75 -5.00 -1.36 4.72
CA MET A 75 -4.73 0.07 4.69
C MET A 75 -4.82 0.73 6.06
N ASP A 76 -5.62 0.15 6.94
CA ASP A 76 -5.85 0.70 8.26
C ASP A 76 -4.69 0.41 9.22
N VAL A 77 -4.61 1.22 10.24
CA VAL A 77 -3.66 1.08 11.36
C VAL A 77 -4.38 1.36 12.67
N ILE A 78 -3.92 0.75 13.74
CA ILE A 78 -4.43 1.02 15.10
C ILE A 78 -4.14 2.48 15.49
N GLY A 79 -5.00 3.05 16.34
CA GLY A 79 -4.84 4.41 16.85
C GLY A 79 -5.81 5.40 16.23
N ASP A 80 -5.42 6.66 16.22
CA ASP A 80 -6.23 7.78 15.77
C ASP A 80 -5.67 8.43 14.46
N ASP A 81 -6.23 9.56 14.07
CA ASP A 81 -5.85 10.32 12.89
C ASP A 81 -4.78 11.41 13.17
N SER A 82 -4.11 11.34 14.31
CA SER A 82 -3.04 12.28 14.66
C SER A 82 -1.93 12.26 13.60
N PRO A 83 -1.34 13.42 13.28
CA PRO A 83 -0.20 13.48 12.40
C PRO A 83 0.96 12.63 12.92
N VAL A 84 1.70 12.02 12.00
CA VAL A 84 2.90 11.27 12.30
C VAL A 84 4.05 11.82 11.46
N LYS A 85 5.24 11.78 12.03
CA LYS A 85 6.48 12.07 11.32
C LYS A 85 7.42 10.88 11.46
N THR A 86 7.90 10.37 10.35
CA THR A 86 8.89 9.29 10.34
C THR A 86 10.31 9.81 10.60
N TYR A 87 11.09 9.05 11.35
CA TYR A 87 12.50 9.35 11.60
C TYR A 87 13.33 8.06 11.73
N LEU A 88 14.67 8.18 11.62
CA LEU A 88 15.61 7.10 11.90
C LEU A 88 16.18 7.25 13.31
N ASP A 89 16.30 6.12 14.02
CA ASP A 89 17.09 6.05 15.24
C ASP A 89 18.61 5.84 14.97
N GLU A 90 19.38 5.71 16.01
CA GLU A 90 20.84 5.49 15.93
C GLU A 90 21.24 4.14 15.32
N ASN A 91 20.30 3.19 15.22
CA ASN A 91 20.49 1.86 14.64
C ASN A 91 19.92 1.74 13.23
N ASP A 92 19.58 2.86 12.60
CA ASP A 92 18.94 2.94 11.29
C ASP A 92 17.53 2.28 11.22
N ASN A 93 16.82 2.16 12.35
CA ASN A 93 15.43 1.74 12.35
C ASN A 93 14.51 2.94 12.08
N ILE A 94 13.44 2.71 11.31
CA ILE A 94 12.41 3.72 11.07
C ILE A 94 11.39 3.69 12.21
N HIS A 95 11.17 4.83 12.82
CA HIS A 95 10.18 5.07 13.85
C HIS A 95 9.20 6.16 13.44
N ALA A 96 8.14 6.32 14.23
CA ALA A 96 7.19 7.41 14.11
C ALA A 96 7.10 8.20 15.42
N GLU A 97 7.00 9.51 15.30
CA GLU A 97 6.63 10.41 16.40
C GLU A 97 5.15 10.79 16.25
N GLY A 98 4.42 10.75 17.36
CA GLY A 98 3.01 11.08 17.43
C GLY A 98 2.12 9.87 17.71
N ARG A 99 1.94 8.98 16.72
CA ARG A 99 1.15 7.72 16.84
C ARG A 99 1.96 6.51 16.39
N THR A 100 1.30 5.36 16.30
CA THR A 100 1.94 4.15 15.73
C THR A 100 2.52 4.43 14.34
N LEU A 101 3.66 3.82 14.02
CA LEU A 101 4.28 3.84 12.70
C LEU A 101 3.35 3.22 11.62
N GLY A 102 2.55 2.22 12.01
CA GLY A 102 1.69 1.48 11.09
C GLY A 102 2.49 0.60 10.14
N GLY A 103 3.63 0.06 10.59
CA GLY A 103 4.41 -0.89 9.79
C GLY A 103 3.60 -2.10 9.37
N ASP A 104 2.69 -2.52 10.21
CA ASP A 104 1.57 -3.42 9.97
C ASP A 104 0.33 -2.58 9.56
N ASP A 105 -0.13 -2.58 8.30
CA ASP A 105 0.53 -3.24 7.18
C ASP A 105 0.92 -2.27 6.04
N LYS A 106 1.31 -1.02 6.39
CA LYS A 106 1.80 -0.04 5.40
C LYS A 106 3.06 -0.55 4.68
N ALA A 107 3.83 -1.46 5.33
CA ALA A 107 4.98 -2.08 4.67
C ALA A 107 4.53 -3.03 3.55
N GLY A 108 3.49 -3.83 3.77
CA GLY A 108 2.87 -4.66 2.74
C GLY A 108 2.27 -3.81 1.62
N VAL A 109 1.56 -2.73 1.96
CA VAL A 109 1.02 -1.79 0.96
C VAL A 109 2.13 -1.20 0.09
N ALA A 110 3.24 -0.70 0.68
CA ALA A 110 4.36 -0.12 -0.05
C ALA A 110 5.02 -1.14 -0.99
N ASN A 111 5.28 -2.35 -0.49
CA ASN A 111 5.87 -3.43 -1.30
C ASN A 111 4.98 -3.81 -2.49
N ALA A 112 3.68 -4.00 -2.25
CA ALA A 112 2.74 -4.39 -3.30
C ALA A 112 2.56 -3.28 -4.36
N LEU A 113 2.54 -2.01 -3.94
CA LEU A 113 2.48 -0.86 -4.86
C LEU A 113 3.73 -0.78 -5.75
N LEU A 114 4.92 -0.88 -5.14
CA LEU A 114 6.17 -0.83 -5.90
C LEU A 114 6.25 -2.01 -6.86
N PHE A 115 5.92 -3.22 -6.40
CA PHE A 115 5.90 -4.40 -7.25
C PHE A 115 4.90 -4.26 -8.42
N ALA A 116 3.69 -3.74 -8.17
CA ALA A 116 2.70 -3.49 -9.20
C ALA A 116 3.22 -2.50 -10.25
N LYS A 117 3.87 -1.41 -9.82
CA LYS A 117 4.51 -0.44 -10.72
C LYS A 117 5.58 -1.09 -11.57
N GLU A 118 6.53 -1.79 -10.95
CA GLU A 118 7.62 -2.45 -11.66
C GLU A 118 7.09 -3.49 -12.68
N LEU A 119 6.09 -4.30 -12.27
CA LEU A 119 5.51 -5.30 -13.15
C LEU A 119 4.77 -4.68 -14.34
N ALA A 120 3.98 -3.61 -14.11
CA ALA A 120 3.22 -2.92 -15.15
C ALA A 120 4.10 -2.35 -16.28
N HIS A 121 5.34 -1.94 -15.91
CA HIS A 121 6.28 -1.31 -16.84
C HIS A 121 7.42 -2.24 -17.28
N SER A 122 7.36 -3.53 -16.92
CA SER A 122 8.37 -4.52 -17.30
C SER A 122 8.03 -5.25 -18.59
N ASP A 123 9.08 -5.77 -19.25
CA ASP A 123 8.92 -6.72 -20.35
C ASP A 123 8.72 -8.18 -19.88
N MET A 124 8.57 -8.40 -18.58
CA MET A 124 8.41 -9.72 -18.00
C MET A 124 7.11 -10.37 -18.45
N LYS A 125 7.18 -11.66 -18.77
CA LYS A 125 6.00 -12.47 -19.09
C LYS A 125 5.37 -13.01 -17.81
N HIS A 126 4.10 -12.64 -17.53
CA HIS A 126 3.37 -12.99 -16.31
C HIS A 126 1.89 -13.29 -16.60
N GLY A 127 1.24 -14.01 -15.69
CA GLY A 127 -0.17 -14.42 -15.77
C GLY A 127 -1.16 -13.35 -15.28
N GLY A 128 -0.69 -12.13 -15.04
CA GLY A 128 -1.47 -11.05 -14.46
C GLY A 128 -1.27 -10.94 -12.95
N LEU A 129 -1.60 -9.76 -12.42
CA LEU A 129 -1.55 -9.46 -10.99
C LEU A 129 -2.82 -8.70 -10.59
N GLU A 130 -3.46 -9.16 -9.53
CA GLU A 130 -4.44 -8.39 -8.78
C GLU A 130 -3.83 -8.02 -7.42
N VAL A 131 -3.93 -6.74 -7.02
CA VAL A 131 -3.56 -6.29 -5.69
C VAL A 131 -4.81 -5.75 -5.01
N MET A 132 -5.07 -6.19 -3.79
CA MET A 132 -6.18 -5.71 -2.99
C MET A 132 -5.65 -5.11 -1.68
N PHE A 133 -5.94 -3.83 -1.46
CA PHE A 133 -5.70 -3.17 -0.19
C PHE A 133 -7.02 -3.04 0.55
N THR A 134 -7.14 -3.77 1.66
CA THR A 134 -8.39 -3.90 2.40
C THR A 134 -8.53 -2.83 3.48
N ARG A 135 -9.78 -2.59 3.89
CA ARG A 135 -10.18 -1.73 5.01
C ARG A 135 -10.44 -2.56 6.26
N ASP A 136 -10.33 -1.92 7.43
CA ASP A 136 -10.85 -2.41 8.71
C ASP A 136 -10.34 -3.82 9.06
N GLU A 137 -9.06 -4.08 8.83
CA GLU A 137 -8.45 -5.37 9.19
C GLU A 137 -8.29 -5.47 10.71
N GLU A 138 -7.72 -4.43 11.33
CA GLU A 138 -7.34 -4.35 12.74
C GLU A 138 -8.53 -4.42 13.72
N ASN A 139 -9.74 -4.26 13.24
CA ASN A 139 -10.94 -4.25 14.07
C ASN A 139 -11.86 -5.43 13.77
N ASN A 140 -12.29 -5.62 12.51
CA ASN A 140 -13.31 -6.64 12.17
C ASN A 140 -13.01 -7.46 10.92
N LEU A 141 -11.92 -7.23 10.20
CA LEU A 141 -11.65 -7.83 8.89
C LEU A 141 -12.77 -7.55 7.86
N SER A 142 -13.45 -6.39 8.01
CA SER A 142 -14.65 -6.10 7.22
C SER A 142 -14.33 -5.94 5.74
N GLY A 143 -13.18 -5.38 5.39
CA GLY A 143 -12.75 -5.20 4.01
C GLY A 143 -12.68 -6.51 3.25
N ILE A 144 -11.93 -7.47 3.77
CA ILE A 144 -11.76 -8.78 3.11
C ILE A 144 -13.04 -9.61 3.11
N ARG A 145 -13.87 -9.52 4.16
CA ARG A 145 -15.15 -10.23 4.24
C ARG A 145 -16.17 -9.77 3.21
N ASN A 146 -16.08 -8.51 2.78
CA ASN A 146 -16.94 -7.89 1.78
C ASN A 146 -16.27 -7.77 0.41
N ALA A 147 -15.05 -8.27 0.25
CA ALA A 147 -14.34 -8.25 -1.01
C ALA A 147 -14.99 -9.18 -2.03
N ASN A 148 -15.13 -8.71 -3.26
CA ASN A 148 -15.60 -9.52 -4.37
C ASN A 148 -14.40 -10.13 -5.10
N LEU A 149 -13.88 -11.22 -4.56
CA LEU A 149 -12.81 -11.99 -5.17
C LEU A 149 -13.37 -12.79 -6.36
N LYS A 150 -12.78 -12.64 -7.53
CA LYS A 150 -13.16 -13.34 -8.76
C LYS A 150 -12.28 -14.54 -9.03
#